data_234724f1f6623e472dd1833bc9923985
#
_entry.id   234724f1f6623e472dd1833bc9923985
#
_cell.length_a   1.000
_cell.length_b   1.000
_cell.length_c   1.000
_cell.angle_alpha   90.00
_cell.angle_beta   90.00
_cell.angle_gamma   90.00
#
_symmetry.space_group_name_H-M   'P 1'
#
loop_
_entity.id
_entity.type
_entity.pdbx_description
1 polymer ?
#
loop_
_entity_poly.entity_id
_entity_poly.type
_entity_poly.pdbx_seq_one_letter_code
_entity_poly.pdbx_strand_id
1 'polypeptide(L)'
;MKPEEHLGELIKIKIDRPLGSKHPKHGFIYPLNYGYVPGVIGGDGEELDAYLLGVFEPVKEYEGRLIAVVYREDDVEEKLVVSPKIYTAAQIQALIEFQERWFRSWMPYNYDKPYWPDTFSVDMPDVQKAIRLAVEHGSYSLTYTQTKLKKGYGYVSKLCAWLEDNGIVKKGTDSKPRKLKVKTYEDAIKMLKTKEGSGEKD
;
A
#
# COMPACT_ATOMS: atom_id res chain seq x y z
N MET A 1 8.08 17.39 -12.75
CA MET A 1 7.21 16.21 -12.51
C MET A 1 6.31 16.58 -11.37
N LYS A 2 5.01 16.29 -11.46
CA LYS A 2 4.09 16.57 -10.34
C LYS A 2 4.02 15.33 -9.46
N PRO A 3 4.47 15.39 -8.20
CA PRO A 3 4.55 14.21 -7.33
C PRO A 3 3.21 13.48 -7.16
N GLU A 4 2.09 14.19 -7.20
CA GLU A 4 0.75 13.58 -7.07
C GLU A 4 0.38 12.63 -8.22
N GLU A 5 1.01 12.75 -9.40
CA GLU A 5 0.81 11.84 -10.52
C GLU A 5 1.36 10.45 -10.24
N HIS A 6 2.29 10.33 -9.28
CA HIS A 6 2.93 9.09 -8.84
C HIS A 6 2.30 8.47 -7.59
N LEU A 7 1.17 9.02 -7.12
CA LEU A 7 0.46 8.44 -5.99
C LEU A 7 0.10 6.97 -6.25
N GLY A 8 0.50 6.12 -5.31
CA GLY A 8 0.32 4.66 -5.40
C GLY A 8 1.52 3.90 -5.97
N GLU A 9 2.53 4.56 -6.54
CA GLU A 9 3.75 3.92 -7.02
C GLU A 9 4.70 3.55 -5.87
N LEU A 10 5.56 2.57 -6.11
CA LEU A 10 6.66 2.24 -5.22
C LEU A 10 7.81 3.21 -5.47
N ILE A 11 8.28 3.84 -4.42
CA ILE A 11 9.45 4.72 -4.46
C ILE A 11 10.47 4.31 -3.41
N LYS A 12 11.74 4.45 -3.75
CA LYS A 12 12.86 4.22 -2.84
C LYS A 12 13.29 5.54 -2.22
N ILE A 13 13.40 5.56 -0.88
CA ILE A 13 13.85 6.71 -0.10
C ILE A 13 15.11 6.37 0.70
N LYS A 14 15.98 7.34 0.89
CA LYS A 14 17.09 7.29 1.85
C LYS A 14 16.68 8.02 3.11
N ILE A 15 17.04 7.46 4.26
CA ILE A 15 16.73 8.02 5.57
C ILE A 15 17.97 8.68 6.14
N ASP A 16 17.93 9.97 6.31
CA ASP A 16 19.00 10.78 6.94
C ASP A 16 18.60 11.27 8.35
N ARG A 17 17.32 11.15 8.71
CA ARG A 17 16.75 11.40 10.03
C ARG A 17 16.00 10.16 10.50
N PRO A 18 16.70 9.15 11.04
CA PRO A 18 16.06 7.93 11.54
C PRO A 18 15.10 8.22 12.70
N LEU A 19 14.09 7.38 12.87
CA LEU A 19 13.20 7.39 14.03
C LEU A 19 14.02 7.50 15.33
N GLY A 20 13.66 8.44 16.21
CA GLY A 20 14.37 8.70 17.46
C GLY A 20 15.57 9.65 17.33
N SER A 21 15.99 10.02 16.13
CA SER A 21 17.07 11.02 15.96
C SER A 21 16.62 12.43 16.34
N LYS A 22 17.59 13.30 16.68
CA LYS A 22 17.33 14.69 17.07
C LYS A 22 17.50 15.62 15.87
N HIS A 23 16.55 16.53 15.68
CA HIS A 23 16.66 17.56 14.66
C HIS A 23 17.85 18.49 14.93
N PRO A 24 18.78 18.72 13.96
CA PRO A 24 20.05 19.41 14.22
C PRO A 24 19.87 20.87 14.65
N LYS A 25 18.86 21.57 14.14
CA LYS A 25 18.61 22.99 14.42
C LYS A 25 17.55 23.20 15.51
N HIS A 26 16.45 22.46 15.47
CA HIS A 26 15.27 22.72 16.32
C HIS A 26 15.22 21.83 17.57
N GLY A 27 16.01 20.77 17.63
CA GLY A 27 16.19 19.96 18.83
C GLY A 27 15.07 18.99 19.17
N PHE A 28 13.97 18.95 18.41
CA PHE A 28 12.92 17.94 18.60
C PHE A 28 13.39 16.55 18.13
N ILE A 29 12.72 15.53 18.63
CA ILE A 29 12.98 14.13 18.25
C ILE A 29 12.04 13.74 17.10
N TYR A 30 12.58 13.11 16.06
CA TYR A 30 11.79 12.55 14.98
C TYR A 30 11.00 11.34 15.48
N PRO A 31 9.66 11.39 15.50
CA PRO A 31 8.83 10.26 15.95
C PRO A 31 8.64 9.19 14.86
N LEU A 32 9.22 9.39 13.69
CA LEU A 32 9.20 8.51 12.53
C LEU A 32 10.52 8.65 11.75
N ASN A 33 10.74 7.76 10.79
CA ASN A 33 11.86 7.89 9.86
C ASN A 33 11.55 9.00 8.85
N TYR A 34 12.54 9.85 8.58
CA TYR A 34 12.46 10.95 7.64
C TYR A 34 13.70 10.96 6.76
N GLY A 35 13.55 11.34 5.51
CA GLY A 35 14.64 11.37 4.55
C GLY A 35 14.21 11.99 3.23
N TYR A 36 14.72 11.47 2.12
CA TYR A 36 14.54 12.06 0.80
C TYR A 36 14.54 11.01 -0.31
N VAL A 37 14.07 11.40 -1.49
CA VAL A 37 14.10 10.56 -2.70
C VAL A 37 15.36 10.87 -3.50
N PRO A 38 16.32 9.93 -3.63
CA PRO A 38 17.57 10.19 -4.33
C PRO A 38 17.38 10.62 -5.78
N GLY A 39 17.99 11.74 -6.16
CA GLY A 39 17.98 12.25 -7.53
C GLY A 39 16.68 12.91 -7.98
N VAL A 40 15.69 13.05 -7.11
CA VAL A 40 14.47 13.82 -7.38
C VAL A 40 14.57 15.17 -6.69
N ILE A 41 14.57 16.24 -7.49
CA ILE A 41 14.76 17.63 -6.98
C ILE A 41 13.40 18.26 -6.74
N GLY A 42 13.21 18.80 -5.53
CA GLY A 42 12.03 19.57 -5.11
C GLY A 42 12.06 21.03 -5.59
N GLY A 43 11.04 21.78 -5.20
CA GLY A 43 10.87 23.18 -5.58
C GLY A 43 11.93 24.13 -5.02
N ASP A 44 12.61 23.76 -3.94
CA ASP A 44 13.69 24.48 -3.29
C ASP A 44 15.09 24.22 -3.90
N GLY A 45 15.19 23.28 -4.84
CA GLY A 45 16.43 22.85 -5.50
C GLY A 45 17.22 21.77 -4.74
N GLU A 46 16.68 21.25 -3.63
CA GLU A 46 17.22 20.10 -2.89
C GLU A 46 16.50 18.81 -3.23
N GLU A 47 17.02 17.66 -2.78
CA GLU A 47 16.36 16.37 -2.98
C GLU A 47 15.05 16.32 -2.21
N LEU A 48 14.00 15.84 -2.87
CA LEU A 48 12.62 15.89 -2.39
C LEU A 48 12.43 15.08 -1.11
N ASP A 49 12.06 15.75 -0.05
CA ASP A 49 11.88 15.21 1.29
C ASP A 49 10.75 14.18 1.40
N ALA A 50 10.88 13.21 2.30
CA ALA A 50 9.91 12.14 2.48
C ALA A 50 9.75 11.71 3.95
N TYR A 51 8.50 11.61 4.39
CA TYR A 51 8.09 10.92 5.62
C TYR A 51 7.92 9.43 5.36
N LEU A 52 8.47 8.57 6.22
CA LEU A 52 8.20 7.13 6.20
C LEU A 52 7.29 6.76 7.37
N LEU A 53 6.04 6.45 7.06
CA LEU A 53 5.05 6.02 8.05
C LEU A 53 4.98 4.49 8.16
N GLY A 54 4.65 4.00 9.36
CA GLY A 54 4.37 2.57 9.58
C GLY A 54 5.58 1.67 9.71
N VAL A 55 6.80 2.23 9.74
CA VAL A 55 8.05 1.55 10.06
C VAL A 55 8.56 2.09 11.40
N PHE A 56 8.47 1.27 12.44
CA PHE A 56 8.70 1.66 13.85
C PHE A 56 10.09 1.27 14.37
N GLU A 57 11.04 1.12 13.47
CA GLU A 57 12.44 0.91 13.76
C GLU A 57 13.30 1.87 12.91
N PRO A 58 14.47 2.31 13.40
CA PRO A 58 15.38 3.13 12.61
C PRO A 58 15.90 2.35 11.41
N VAL A 59 15.75 2.90 10.20
CA VAL A 59 16.25 2.29 8.96
C VAL A 59 17.15 3.28 8.21
N LYS A 60 17.96 2.80 7.26
CA LYS A 60 18.84 3.64 6.42
C LYS A 60 18.21 3.98 5.08
N GLU A 61 17.41 3.09 4.56
CA GLU A 61 16.66 3.23 3.31
C GLU A 61 15.39 2.39 3.38
N TYR A 62 14.41 2.74 2.58
CA TYR A 62 13.18 1.98 2.47
C TYR A 62 12.59 2.10 1.07
N GLU A 63 11.97 1.05 0.58
CA GLU A 63 11.13 1.08 -0.61
C GLU A 63 9.68 0.87 -0.19
N GLY A 64 8.86 1.85 -0.45
CA GLY A 64 7.45 1.85 -0.04
C GLY A 64 6.58 2.62 -1.01
N ARG A 65 5.28 2.55 -0.79
CA ARG A 65 4.32 3.20 -1.66
C ARG A 65 4.15 4.67 -1.29
N LEU A 66 4.12 5.54 -2.30
CA LEU A 66 3.73 6.93 -2.15
C LEU A 66 2.22 7.00 -1.86
N ILE A 67 1.85 7.38 -0.65
CA ILE A 67 0.46 7.41 -0.20
C ILE A 67 -0.13 8.81 -0.13
N ALA A 68 0.70 9.84 -0.01
CA ALA A 68 0.29 11.25 -0.03
C ALA A 68 1.44 12.15 -0.43
N VAL A 69 1.10 13.38 -0.85
CA VAL A 69 2.02 14.49 -1.03
C VAL A 69 1.54 15.63 -0.14
N VAL A 70 2.44 16.22 0.63
CA VAL A 70 2.16 17.39 1.48
C VAL A 70 2.66 18.64 0.76
N TYR A 71 1.75 19.54 0.44
CA TYR A 71 2.05 20.86 -0.09
C TYR A 71 1.89 21.90 1.00
N ARG A 72 2.82 22.82 1.09
CA ARG A 72 2.79 23.97 2.00
C ARG A 72 2.43 25.22 1.22
N GLU A 73 1.42 25.96 1.67
CA GLU A 73 0.98 27.19 0.99
C GLU A 73 1.95 28.35 1.18
N ASP A 74 2.70 28.32 2.27
CA ASP A 74 3.65 29.35 2.72
C ASP A 74 5.12 28.93 2.53
N ASP A 75 5.36 27.88 1.78
CA ASP A 75 6.68 27.34 1.43
C ASP A 75 6.69 26.84 -0.02
N VAL A 76 7.86 26.73 -0.62
CA VAL A 76 8.03 26.16 -1.98
C VAL A 76 8.34 24.66 -1.95
N GLU A 77 8.32 24.08 -0.75
CA GLU A 77 8.74 22.72 -0.48
C GLU A 77 7.52 21.78 -0.36
N GLU A 78 7.46 20.79 -1.21
CA GLU A 78 6.57 19.64 -1.05
C GLU A 78 7.27 18.51 -0.33
N LYS A 79 6.50 17.63 0.35
CA LYS A 79 7.04 16.45 1.03
C LYS A 79 6.23 15.21 0.69
N LEU A 80 6.90 14.12 0.44
CA LEU A 80 6.27 12.84 0.15
C LEU A 80 5.91 12.11 1.44
N VAL A 81 4.88 11.29 1.37
CA VAL A 81 4.52 10.36 2.44
C VAL A 81 4.56 8.95 1.91
N VAL A 82 5.52 8.17 2.38
CA VAL A 82 5.80 6.80 1.95
C VAL A 82 5.40 5.84 3.06
N SER A 83 4.80 4.71 2.70
CA SER A 83 4.39 3.73 3.70
C SER A 83 4.22 2.32 3.13
N PRO A 84 4.47 1.26 3.94
CA PRO A 84 4.03 -0.10 3.65
C PRO A 84 2.53 -0.32 3.89
N LYS A 85 1.81 0.66 4.48
CA LYS A 85 0.41 0.56 4.89
C LYS A 85 -0.39 1.75 4.39
N ILE A 86 -1.71 1.59 4.35
CA ILE A 86 -2.64 2.68 4.09
C ILE A 86 -2.94 3.40 5.40
N TYR A 87 -3.02 4.72 5.29
CA TYR A 87 -3.46 5.63 6.33
C TYR A 87 -4.54 6.55 5.76
N THR A 88 -5.51 6.94 6.58
CA THR A 88 -6.46 8.01 6.22
C THR A 88 -5.73 9.36 6.24
N ALA A 89 -6.26 10.38 5.58
CA ALA A 89 -5.70 11.73 5.62
C ALA A 89 -5.54 12.23 7.07
N ALA A 90 -6.53 12.00 7.92
CA ALA A 90 -6.47 12.40 9.34
C ALA A 90 -5.36 11.66 10.11
N GLN A 91 -5.13 10.39 9.81
CA GLN A 91 -4.02 9.63 10.42
C GLN A 91 -2.66 10.15 9.93
N ILE A 92 -2.52 10.44 8.63
CA ILE A 92 -1.30 11.01 8.08
C ILE A 92 -1.02 12.36 8.74
N GLN A 93 -2.01 13.27 8.76
CA GLN A 93 -1.89 14.58 9.40
C GLN A 93 -1.45 14.46 10.86
N ALA A 94 -2.06 13.57 11.64
CA ALA A 94 -1.70 13.36 13.04
C ALA A 94 -0.25 12.86 13.21
N LEU A 95 0.24 12.00 12.29
CA LEU A 95 1.58 11.43 12.38
C LEU A 95 2.68 12.41 11.96
N ILE A 96 2.41 13.33 11.03
CA ILE A 96 3.38 14.33 10.56
C ILE A 96 3.22 15.69 11.26
N GLU A 97 2.23 15.84 12.15
CA GLU A 97 1.86 17.06 12.85
C GLU A 97 3.05 17.68 13.62
N PHE A 98 3.97 16.85 14.13
CA PHE A 98 5.16 17.33 14.85
C PHE A 98 6.02 18.32 14.06
N GLN A 99 5.96 18.27 12.73
CA GLN A 99 6.66 19.18 11.81
C GLN A 99 5.68 20.08 11.05
N GLU A 100 4.56 19.56 10.59
CA GLU A 100 3.62 20.30 9.73
C GLU A 100 2.72 21.28 10.49
N ARG A 101 2.63 21.24 11.83
CA ARG A 101 1.86 22.18 12.66
C ARG A 101 2.22 23.67 12.46
N TRP A 102 3.40 23.94 11.94
CA TRP A 102 3.91 25.29 11.74
C TRP A 102 3.59 25.86 10.36
N PHE A 103 3.02 25.04 9.47
CA PHE A 103 2.73 25.36 8.07
C PHE A 103 1.25 25.24 7.77
N ARG A 104 0.78 26.01 6.80
CA ARG A 104 -0.53 25.80 6.18
C ARG A 104 -0.36 24.79 5.05
N SER A 105 -0.65 23.55 5.36
CA SER A 105 -0.46 22.43 4.43
C SER A 105 -1.79 21.89 3.91
N TRP A 106 -1.82 21.47 2.66
CA TRP A 106 -2.87 20.66 2.08
C TRP A 106 -2.25 19.39 1.48
N MET A 107 -3.04 18.32 1.39
CA MET A 107 -2.48 17.01 1.11
C MET A 107 -3.38 16.21 0.18
N PRO A 108 -3.06 16.15 -1.15
CA PRO A 108 -3.62 15.11 -2.00
C PRO A 108 -3.10 13.75 -1.54
N TYR A 109 -4.02 12.82 -1.34
CA TYR A 109 -3.70 11.46 -0.93
C TYR A 109 -4.48 10.47 -1.77
N ASN A 110 -3.93 9.28 -1.91
CA ASN A 110 -4.55 8.26 -2.72
C ASN A 110 -5.53 7.42 -1.92
N TYR A 111 -6.71 7.99 -1.62
CA TYR A 111 -7.78 7.25 -0.95
C TYR A 111 -8.53 6.31 -1.90
N ASP A 112 -8.58 6.67 -3.19
CA ASP A 112 -9.33 5.93 -4.22
C ASP A 112 -8.52 4.80 -4.87
N LYS A 113 -7.21 4.80 -4.69
CA LYS A 113 -6.34 3.67 -5.07
C LYS A 113 -5.83 2.98 -3.81
N PRO A 114 -6.59 2.04 -3.26
CA PRO A 114 -6.15 1.27 -2.10
C PRO A 114 -4.84 0.54 -2.40
N TYR A 115 -4.07 0.24 -1.34
CA TYR A 115 -2.79 -0.48 -1.35
C TYR A 115 -2.96 -1.97 -1.71
N TRP A 116 -3.62 -2.23 -2.78
CA TRP A 116 -3.69 -3.56 -3.39
C TRP A 116 -3.25 -3.46 -4.84
N PRO A 117 -2.73 -4.50 -5.39
CA PRO A 117 -2.34 -4.54 -6.79
C PRO A 117 -3.55 -4.14 -7.65
N ASP A 118 -3.30 -3.41 -8.72
CA ASP A 118 -4.34 -3.09 -9.71
C ASP A 118 -4.98 -4.37 -10.25
N THR A 119 -4.17 -5.41 -10.34
CA THR A 119 -4.58 -6.78 -10.69
C THR A 119 -3.93 -7.79 -9.74
N PHE A 120 -4.63 -8.87 -9.45
CA PHE A 120 -4.04 -10.04 -8.81
C PHE A 120 -3.46 -10.97 -9.87
N SER A 121 -2.42 -11.74 -9.52
CA SER A 121 -1.87 -12.81 -10.34
C SER A 121 -1.71 -14.10 -9.52
N VAL A 122 -1.67 -15.23 -10.20
CA VAL A 122 -1.53 -16.54 -9.57
C VAL A 122 -0.22 -16.70 -8.79
N ASP A 123 0.82 -15.95 -9.16
CA ASP A 123 2.14 -16.06 -8.52
C ASP A 123 2.24 -15.24 -7.22
N MET A 124 1.25 -14.41 -6.91
CA MET A 124 1.25 -13.66 -5.65
C MET A 124 1.06 -14.57 -4.44
N PRO A 125 1.94 -14.47 -3.41
CA PRO A 125 1.84 -15.30 -2.21
C PRO A 125 0.49 -15.21 -1.49
N ASP A 126 -0.12 -14.02 -1.46
CA ASP A 126 -1.42 -13.80 -0.83
C ASP A 126 -2.56 -14.49 -1.61
N VAL A 127 -2.49 -14.52 -2.94
CA VAL A 127 -3.44 -15.24 -3.81
C VAL A 127 -3.34 -16.74 -3.55
N GLN A 128 -2.14 -17.30 -3.60
CA GLN A 128 -1.89 -18.70 -3.35
C GLN A 128 -2.35 -19.13 -1.95
N LYS A 129 -2.03 -18.30 -0.95
CA LYS A 129 -2.44 -18.55 0.43
C LYS A 129 -3.96 -18.48 0.59
N ALA A 130 -4.63 -17.52 -0.04
CA ALA A 130 -6.09 -17.39 -0.01
C ALA A 130 -6.78 -18.61 -0.64
N ILE A 131 -6.26 -19.12 -1.76
CA ILE A 131 -6.79 -20.33 -2.41
C ILE A 131 -6.61 -21.57 -1.51
N ARG A 132 -5.43 -21.77 -0.91
CA ARG A 132 -5.20 -22.86 0.06
C ARG A 132 -6.20 -22.82 1.21
N LEU A 133 -6.32 -21.63 1.84
CA LEU A 133 -7.27 -21.43 2.95
C LEU A 133 -8.72 -21.71 2.54
N ALA A 134 -9.12 -21.30 1.32
CA ALA A 134 -10.47 -21.54 0.83
C ALA A 134 -10.73 -23.03 0.58
N VAL A 135 -9.77 -23.75 0.01
CA VAL A 135 -9.86 -25.20 -0.21
C VAL A 135 -9.90 -25.95 1.11
N GLU A 136 -9.03 -25.66 2.04
CA GLU A 136 -9.00 -26.26 3.38
C GLU A 136 -10.31 -26.04 4.16
N HIS A 137 -10.87 -24.82 4.05
CA HIS A 137 -12.11 -24.45 4.72
C HIS A 137 -13.39 -24.90 3.97
N GLY A 138 -13.26 -25.34 2.72
CA GLY A 138 -14.38 -25.72 1.85
C GLY A 138 -15.19 -24.53 1.28
N SER A 139 -14.76 -23.30 1.56
CA SER A 139 -15.39 -22.06 1.08
C SER A 139 -14.46 -20.85 1.24
N TYR A 140 -14.64 -19.82 0.43
CA TYR A 140 -13.96 -18.54 0.62
C TYR A 140 -14.76 -17.65 1.57
N SER A 141 -14.26 -17.43 2.76
CA SER A 141 -14.84 -16.52 3.75
C SER A 141 -13.98 -15.25 3.85
N LEU A 142 -14.59 -14.07 3.65
CA LEU A 142 -13.91 -12.78 3.76
C LEU A 142 -13.27 -12.62 5.14
N THR A 143 -14.03 -12.80 6.21
CA THR A 143 -13.55 -12.62 7.59
C THR A 143 -12.43 -13.60 7.94
N TYR A 144 -12.57 -14.87 7.55
CA TYR A 144 -11.54 -15.88 7.79
C TYR A 144 -10.25 -15.55 7.03
N THR A 145 -10.39 -15.17 5.75
CA THR A 145 -9.24 -14.80 4.90
C THR A 145 -8.55 -13.53 5.41
N GLN A 146 -9.31 -12.50 5.83
CA GLN A 146 -8.74 -11.31 6.48
C GLN A 146 -7.83 -11.66 7.66
N THR A 147 -8.34 -12.48 8.56
CA THR A 147 -7.62 -12.89 9.77
C THR A 147 -6.34 -13.65 9.44
N LYS A 148 -6.40 -14.58 8.47
CA LYS A 148 -5.28 -15.45 8.09
C LYS A 148 -4.23 -14.75 7.22
N LEU A 149 -4.64 -13.83 6.35
CA LEU A 149 -3.73 -13.01 5.53
C LEU A 149 -3.22 -11.78 6.27
N LYS A 150 -3.87 -11.38 7.37
CA LYS A 150 -3.62 -10.11 8.09
C LYS A 150 -3.76 -8.90 7.15
N LYS A 151 -4.78 -8.91 6.28
CA LYS A 151 -5.10 -7.85 5.32
C LYS A 151 -6.44 -7.19 5.65
N GLY A 152 -6.61 -5.94 5.24
CA GLY A 152 -7.87 -5.22 5.41
C GLY A 152 -9.04 -5.79 4.60
N TYR A 153 -10.28 -5.44 4.98
CA TYR A 153 -11.50 -5.90 4.29
C TYR A 153 -11.48 -5.61 2.79
N GLY A 154 -11.11 -4.39 2.41
CA GLY A 154 -11.08 -3.99 0.99
C GLY A 154 -10.15 -4.86 0.15
N TYR A 155 -8.96 -5.20 0.65
CA TYR A 155 -8.03 -6.10 -0.03
C TYR A 155 -8.66 -7.48 -0.26
N VAL A 156 -9.19 -8.08 0.79
CA VAL A 156 -9.76 -9.43 0.74
C VAL A 156 -11.04 -9.48 -0.10
N SER A 157 -11.82 -8.39 -0.12
CA SER A 157 -13.00 -8.25 -0.96
C SER A 157 -12.63 -8.16 -2.45
N LYS A 158 -11.62 -7.36 -2.82
CA LYS A 158 -11.11 -7.33 -4.20
C LYS A 158 -10.50 -8.66 -4.62
N LEU A 159 -9.74 -9.30 -3.74
CA LEU A 159 -9.22 -10.65 -4.00
C LEU A 159 -10.36 -11.66 -4.21
N CYS A 160 -11.44 -11.56 -3.43
CA CYS A 160 -12.64 -12.37 -3.63
C CYS A 160 -13.25 -12.13 -5.02
N ALA A 161 -13.45 -10.87 -5.41
CA ALA A 161 -13.99 -10.51 -6.72
C ALA A 161 -13.11 -11.07 -7.86
N TRP A 162 -11.79 -10.93 -7.73
CA TRP A 162 -10.86 -11.50 -8.71
C TRP A 162 -10.97 -13.03 -8.79
N LEU A 163 -11.09 -13.72 -7.65
CA LEU A 163 -11.30 -15.17 -7.62
C LEU A 163 -12.67 -15.59 -8.22
N GLU A 164 -13.71 -14.75 -8.05
CA GLU A 164 -15.02 -14.92 -8.67
C GLU A 164 -14.94 -14.81 -10.20
N ASP A 165 -14.27 -13.78 -10.72
CA ASP A 165 -14.12 -13.52 -12.15
C ASP A 165 -13.23 -14.56 -12.83
N ASN A 166 -12.25 -15.07 -12.11
CA ASN A 166 -11.42 -16.16 -12.58
C ASN A 166 -12.05 -17.56 -12.40
N GLY A 167 -13.23 -17.63 -11.80
CA GLY A 167 -14.00 -18.86 -11.71
C GLY A 167 -13.53 -19.82 -10.62
N ILE A 168 -12.75 -19.39 -9.65
CA ILE A 168 -12.29 -20.19 -8.50
C ILE A 168 -13.40 -20.33 -7.47
N VAL A 169 -14.18 -19.28 -7.27
CA VAL A 169 -15.34 -19.26 -6.37
C VAL A 169 -16.60 -18.83 -7.12
N LYS A 170 -17.77 -19.13 -6.58
CA LYS A 170 -19.06 -18.69 -7.15
C LYS A 170 -19.28 -17.20 -6.82
N LYS A 171 -19.85 -16.47 -7.77
CA LYS A 171 -20.28 -15.09 -7.53
C LYS A 171 -21.32 -15.02 -6.41
N GLY A 172 -21.24 -13.99 -5.60
CA GLY A 172 -22.17 -13.71 -4.52
C GLY A 172 -22.28 -12.21 -4.25
N THR A 173 -23.41 -11.80 -3.66
CA THR A 173 -23.74 -10.39 -3.45
C THR A 173 -23.74 -9.97 -1.97
N ASP A 174 -23.50 -10.88 -1.07
CA ASP A 174 -23.56 -10.68 0.37
C ASP A 174 -22.23 -11.03 1.07
N SER A 175 -22.21 -10.87 2.38
CA SER A 175 -21.06 -11.22 3.22
C SER A 175 -20.88 -12.72 3.47
N LYS A 176 -21.78 -13.57 2.93
CA LYS A 176 -21.70 -15.01 3.14
C LYS A 176 -20.48 -15.63 2.44
N PRO A 177 -19.94 -16.72 2.99
CA PRO A 177 -18.83 -17.44 2.36
C PRO A 177 -19.18 -17.91 0.94
N ARG A 178 -18.25 -17.71 0.00
CA ARG A 178 -18.39 -18.12 -1.39
C ARG A 178 -18.11 -19.62 -1.55
N LYS A 179 -18.99 -20.31 -2.24
CA LYS A 179 -18.76 -21.72 -2.58
C LYS A 179 -17.64 -21.85 -3.60
N LEU A 180 -16.77 -22.83 -3.42
CA LEU A 180 -15.72 -23.15 -4.38
C LEU A 180 -16.31 -23.75 -5.66
N LYS A 181 -15.65 -23.47 -6.79
CA LYS A 181 -15.87 -24.11 -8.09
C LYS A 181 -14.77 -25.14 -8.40
N VAL A 182 -13.69 -25.13 -7.64
CA VAL A 182 -12.55 -26.03 -7.73
C VAL A 182 -12.55 -26.99 -6.54
N LYS A 183 -11.96 -28.16 -6.70
CA LYS A 183 -11.89 -29.19 -5.64
C LYS A 183 -10.55 -29.16 -4.91
N THR A 184 -9.48 -28.84 -5.61
CA THR A 184 -8.13 -28.85 -5.07
C THR A 184 -7.41 -27.52 -5.33
N TYR A 185 -6.32 -27.29 -4.60
CA TYR A 185 -5.43 -26.15 -4.83
C TYR A 185 -4.79 -26.23 -6.23
N GLU A 186 -4.36 -27.42 -6.64
CA GLU A 186 -3.71 -27.68 -7.93
C GLU A 186 -4.65 -27.38 -9.10
N ASP A 187 -5.94 -27.74 -9.00
CA ASP A 187 -6.96 -27.40 -9.99
C ASP A 187 -7.10 -25.87 -10.14
N ALA A 188 -7.12 -25.16 -9.02
CA ALA A 188 -7.23 -23.71 -9.01
C ALA A 188 -6.02 -23.05 -9.69
N ILE A 189 -4.80 -23.45 -9.33
CA ILE A 189 -3.57 -22.90 -9.90
C ILE A 189 -3.46 -23.20 -11.40
N LYS A 190 -3.78 -24.42 -11.81
CA LYS A 190 -3.79 -24.81 -13.24
C LYS A 190 -4.78 -23.96 -14.04
N MET A 191 -5.98 -23.74 -13.52
CA MET A 191 -7.02 -22.94 -14.14
C MET A 191 -6.60 -21.48 -14.31
N LEU A 192 -5.97 -20.88 -13.29
CA LEU A 192 -5.48 -19.49 -13.32
C LEU A 192 -4.34 -19.34 -14.34
N LYS A 193 -3.33 -20.21 -14.31
CA LYS A 193 -2.19 -20.16 -15.26
C LYS A 193 -2.65 -20.32 -16.71
N THR A 194 -3.66 -21.14 -16.98
CA THR A 194 -4.21 -21.28 -18.33
C THR A 194 -4.87 -20.00 -18.81
N LYS A 195 -5.54 -19.26 -17.93
CA LYS A 195 -6.18 -17.97 -18.27
C LYS A 195 -5.18 -16.84 -18.47
N GLU A 196 -4.16 -16.75 -17.63
CA GLU A 196 -3.09 -15.74 -17.77
C GLU A 196 -2.32 -15.94 -19.09
N GLY A 197 -2.03 -17.20 -19.48
CA GLY A 197 -1.35 -17.51 -20.75
C GLY A 197 -2.21 -17.33 -22.01
N SER A 198 -3.54 -17.21 -21.87
CA SER A 198 -4.45 -16.95 -23.00
C SER A 198 -4.74 -15.46 -23.20
N GLY A 199 -4.35 -14.60 -22.28
CA GLY A 199 -4.55 -13.14 -22.34
C GLY A 199 -3.45 -12.35 -23.07
N GLU A 200 -2.38 -12.99 -23.53
CA GLU A 200 -1.28 -12.34 -24.28
C GLU A 200 -1.44 -12.38 -25.81
N LYS A 201 -2.64 -12.59 -26.31
CA LYS A 201 -2.92 -12.54 -27.74
C LYS A 201 -4.14 -11.68 -27.99
N ASP A 202 -3.92 -10.34 -28.05
CA ASP A 202 -4.64 -9.43 -28.96
C ASP A 202 -3.91 -8.08 -28.99
#